data_bf5368e2cb181d7de481dbff150efd52
#
_entry.id   bf5368e2cb181d7de481dbff150efd52
#
_cell.length_a   1.000
_cell.length_b   1.000
_cell.length_c   1.000
_cell.angle_alpha   90.00
_cell.angle_beta   90.00
_cell.angle_gamma   90.00
#
_symmetry.space_group_name_H-M   'P 1'
#
loop_
_entity.id
_entity.type
_entity.pdbx_description
1 polymer ?
#
loop_
_entity_poly.entity_id
_entity_poly.type
_entity_poly.pdbx_seq_one_letter_code
_entity_poly.pdbx_strand_id
1 'polypeptide(L)'
;YCNIKLLLDGTKPRRNASLMSIPANGTLSLIANVSGGIEPIFSFLTKQMIQGNSIFQLQPTFKMLLINKGVDVEVVYEKLINGIDVKFIDEIPDEIKSILVVANELSIEQHINTQSLFQSFIDGGISKTINLHNSATKEDIAYAILLAKEKGCVGISLYRNGSLTAQPTQMANQ
;
A
#
# COMPACT_ATOMS: atom_id res chain seq x y z
N TYR A 1 28.35 -7.20 2.80
CA TYR A 1 28.69 -7.34 1.37
C TYR A 1 29.08 -5.98 0.75
N CYS A 2 28.32 -4.90 1.03
CA CYS A 2 28.56 -3.58 0.45
C CYS A 2 29.90 -2.95 0.89
N ASN A 3 30.30 -3.10 2.16
CA ASN A 3 31.49 -2.46 2.71
C ASN A 3 32.81 -3.03 2.17
N ILE A 4 32.88 -4.32 1.88
CA ILE A 4 34.10 -4.94 1.33
C ILE A 4 34.35 -4.44 -0.09
N LYS A 5 33.30 -4.34 -0.90
CA LYS A 5 33.42 -3.83 -2.28
C LYS A 5 33.84 -2.37 -2.30
N LEU A 6 33.29 -1.53 -1.41
CA LEU A 6 33.65 -0.12 -1.29
C LEU A 6 35.10 0.09 -0.85
N LEU A 7 35.65 -0.77 0.02
CA LEU A 7 37.04 -0.75 0.41
C LEU A 7 37.99 -1.16 -0.73
N LEU A 8 37.58 -2.12 -1.54
CA LEU A 8 38.35 -2.57 -2.71
C LEU A 8 38.35 -1.55 -3.85
N ASP A 9 37.28 -0.78 -3.99
CA ASP A 9 37.16 0.26 -5.03
C ASP A 9 37.81 1.60 -4.65
N GLY A 10 38.55 1.68 -3.51
CA GLY A 10 39.25 2.88 -3.05
C GLY A 10 38.31 4.02 -2.60
N THR A 11 37.03 3.75 -2.39
CA THR A 11 36.07 4.73 -1.87
C THR A 11 36.27 4.93 -0.36
N LYS A 12 35.91 6.12 0.15
CA LYS A 12 36.03 6.40 1.59
C LYS A 12 35.17 5.42 2.40
N PRO A 13 35.73 4.82 3.47
CA PRO A 13 34.99 3.92 4.33
C PRO A 13 33.77 4.64 4.91
N ARG A 14 32.60 4.00 4.85
CA ARG A 14 31.36 4.48 5.46
C ARG A 14 31.23 3.94 6.89
N ARG A 15 30.76 4.77 7.79
CA ARG A 15 30.49 4.39 9.18
C ARG A 15 29.43 3.28 9.29
N ASN A 16 28.39 3.36 8.45
CA ASN A 16 27.24 2.48 8.49
C ASN A 16 27.19 1.61 7.21
N ALA A 17 26.77 0.36 7.36
CA ALA A 17 26.60 -0.57 6.24
C ALA A 17 25.48 -0.17 5.30
N SER A 18 24.40 0.42 5.86
CA SER A 18 23.24 0.95 5.14
C SER A 18 22.88 2.31 5.73
N LEU A 19 22.47 3.24 4.91
CA LEU A 19 22.08 4.60 5.30
C LEU A 19 20.57 4.81 5.29
N MET A 20 19.87 4.16 4.38
CA MET A 20 18.43 4.33 4.19
C MET A 20 17.69 3.00 4.05
N SER A 21 16.49 2.96 4.61
CA SER A 21 15.52 1.88 4.43
C SER A 21 14.10 2.46 4.44
N ILE A 22 13.14 1.71 3.93
CA ILE A 22 11.71 2.06 4.06
C ILE A 22 11.06 0.98 4.93
N PRO A 23 10.86 1.25 6.23
CA PRO A 23 10.21 0.31 7.15
C PRO A 23 8.69 0.33 6.99
N ALA A 24 7.99 -0.63 7.59
CA ALA A 24 6.54 -0.78 7.49
C ALA A 24 5.73 0.40 8.06
N ASN A 25 6.22 1.05 9.11
CA ASN A 25 5.66 2.27 9.73
C ASN A 25 4.14 2.27 10.03
N GLY A 26 3.53 1.10 10.24
CA GLY A 26 2.08 0.99 10.41
C GLY A 26 1.51 1.92 11.49
N THR A 27 2.02 1.82 12.73
CA THR A 27 1.56 2.67 13.84
C THR A 27 1.91 4.15 13.64
N LEU A 28 3.09 4.44 13.11
CA LEU A 28 3.50 5.83 12.86
C LEU A 28 2.64 6.48 11.77
N SER A 29 2.25 5.74 10.75
CA SER A 29 1.36 6.26 9.71
C SER A 29 -0.03 6.61 10.25
N LEU A 30 -0.55 5.81 11.19
CA LEU A 30 -1.81 6.12 11.87
C LEU A 30 -1.70 7.39 12.71
N ILE A 31 -0.62 7.57 13.47
CA ILE A 31 -0.38 8.78 14.27
C ILE A 31 -0.24 10.01 13.37
N ALA A 32 0.50 9.89 12.27
CA ALA A 32 0.72 10.97 11.32
C ALA A 32 -0.45 11.18 10.34
N ASN A 33 -1.45 10.30 10.36
CA ASN A 33 -2.63 10.35 9.50
C ASN A 33 -2.31 10.32 8.00
N VAL A 34 -1.34 9.47 7.62
CA VAL A 34 -0.89 9.26 6.24
C VAL A 34 -0.76 7.76 5.95
N SER A 35 -0.51 7.39 4.69
CA SER A 35 -0.17 6.01 4.34
C SER A 35 1.22 5.63 4.84
N GLY A 36 1.44 4.35 5.15
CA GLY A 36 2.73 3.83 5.61
C GLY A 36 3.71 3.63 4.47
N GLY A 37 4.93 4.16 4.60
CA GLY A 37 5.99 3.97 3.61
C GLY A 37 5.58 4.31 2.19
N ILE A 38 5.71 3.36 1.27
CA ILE A 38 5.27 3.45 -0.13
C ILE A 38 4.07 2.53 -0.43
N GLU A 39 3.32 2.17 0.62
CA GLU A 39 2.13 1.34 0.43
C GLU A 39 0.98 2.15 -0.16
N PRO A 40 0.25 1.60 -1.14
CA PRO A 40 -0.99 2.20 -1.60
C PRO A 40 -2.07 2.11 -0.52
N ILE A 41 -3.10 2.92 -0.65
CA ILE A 41 -4.26 2.89 0.24
C ILE A 41 -4.91 1.49 0.16
N PHE A 42 -5.19 0.90 1.32
CA PHE A 42 -5.83 -0.41 1.38
C PHE A 42 -7.34 -0.34 1.10
N SER A 43 -8.01 0.68 1.65
CA SER A 43 -9.44 0.93 1.45
C SER A 43 -9.75 2.40 1.70
N PHE A 44 -10.75 2.94 1.00
CA PHE A 44 -11.27 4.30 1.25
C PHE A 44 -12.15 4.38 2.49
N LEU A 45 -12.79 3.27 2.86
CA LEU A 45 -13.57 3.13 4.08
C LEU A 45 -13.09 1.90 4.85
N THR A 46 -12.62 2.08 6.06
CA THR A 46 -12.20 1.00 6.96
C THR A 46 -13.23 0.74 8.03
N LYS A 47 -13.44 -0.53 8.35
CA LYS A 47 -14.28 -0.97 9.46
C LYS A 47 -13.36 -1.45 10.59
N GLN A 48 -13.51 -0.85 11.75
CA GLN A 48 -12.80 -1.25 12.97
C GLN A 48 -13.81 -1.76 13.99
N MET A 49 -13.47 -2.85 14.67
CA MET A 49 -14.25 -3.38 15.78
C MET A 49 -13.65 -2.87 17.09
N ILE A 50 -14.36 -1.97 17.77
CA ILE A 50 -13.95 -1.43 19.07
C ILE A 50 -15.03 -1.78 20.09
N GLN A 51 -14.67 -2.59 21.09
CA GLN A 51 -15.57 -3.03 22.17
C GLN A 51 -16.92 -3.61 21.68
N GLY A 52 -16.87 -4.39 20.58
CA GLY A 52 -18.07 -4.98 19.99
C GLY A 52 -18.88 -4.09 19.06
N ASN A 53 -18.52 -2.81 18.92
CA ASN A 53 -19.14 -1.89 17.98
C ASN A 53 -18.32 -1.75 16.70
N SER A 54 -19.01 -1.70 15.55
CA SER A 54 -18.38 -1.40 14.28
C SER A 54 -18.27 0.11 14.09
N ILE A 55 -17.04 0.62 13.98
CA ILE A 55 -16.76 2.02 13.65
C ILE A 55 -16.23 2.06 12.23
N PHE A 56 -16.88 2.87 11.40
CA PHE A 56 -16.44 3.12 10.04
C PHE A 56 -15.67 4.43 9.97
N GLN A 57 -14.54 4.43 9.29
CA GLN A 57 -13.68 5.59 9.16
C GLN A 57 -13.25 5.77 7.70
N LEU A 58 -13.51 6.96 7.15
CA LEU A 58 -12.94 7.35 5.86
C LEU A 58 -11.44 7.54 5.98
N GLN A 59 -10.73 7.09 4.95
CA GLN A 59 -9.31 7.35 4.83
C GLN A 59 -9.06 8.87 4.78
N PRO A 60 -8.18 9.42 5.65
CA PRO A 60 -8.08 10.85 5.86
C PRO A 60 -7.69 11.65 4.63
N THR A 61 -6.73 11.15 3.84
CA THR A 61 -6.31 11.81 2.60
C THR A 61 -7.44 11.84 1.57
N PHE A 62 -8.23 10.77 1.49
CA PHE A 62 -9.42 10.72 0.63
C PHE A 62 -10.47 11.73 1.09
N LYS A 63 -10.75 11.79 2.39
CA LYS A 63 -11.66 12.81 2.97
C LYS A 63 -11.21 14.23 2.61
N MET A 64 -9.92 14.53 2.77
CA MET A 64 -9.36 15.83 2.40
C MET A 64 -9.50 16.13 0.91
N LEU A 65 -9.29 15.13 0.06
CA LEU A 65 -9.44 15.27 -1.39
C LEU A 65 -10.88 15.64 -1.76
N LEU A 66 -11.89 14.97 -1.16
CA LEU A 66 -13.30 15.29 -1.37
C LEU A 66 -13.62 16.73 -0.95
N ILE A 67 -13.17 17.15 0.23
CA ILE A 67 -13.37 18.52 0.74
C ILE A 67 -12.75 19.54 -0.23
N ASN A 68 -11.53 19.33 -0.66
CA ASN A 68 -10.83 20.25 -1.57
C ASN A 68 -11.51 20.39 -2.93
N LYS A 69 -12.27 19.39 -3.34
CA LYS A 69 -13.04 19.39 -4.59
C LYS A 69 -14.50 19.81 -4.41
N GLY A 70 -14.90 20.20 -3.20
CA GLY A 70 -16.25 20.64 -2.91
C GLY A 70 -17.29 19.51 -2.93
N VAL A 71 -16.85 18.25 -2.79
CA VAL A 71 -17.75 17.09 -2.73
C VAL A 71 -18.28 16.94 -1.32
N ASP A 72 -19.58 16.67 -1.18
CA ASP A 72 -20.20 16.40 0.11
C ASP A 72 -19.71 15.06 0.67
N VAL A 73 -18.92 15.14 1.73
CA VAL A 73 -18.28 14.00 2.38
C VAL A 73 -19.30 13.04 2.99
N GLU A 74 -20.38 13.56 3.56
CA GLU A 74 -21.39 12.74 4.23
C GLU A 74 -22.17 11.88 3.22
N VAL A 75 -22.52 12.44 2.08
CA VAL A 75 -23.16 11.70 0.98
C VAL A 75 -22.27 10.56 0.49
N VAL A 76 -20.98 10.84 0.28
CA VAL A 76 -20.01 9.81 -0.14
C VAL A 76 -19.84 8.74 0.94
N TYR A 77 -19.75 9.15 2.21
CA TYR A 77 -19.62 8.26 3.35
C TYR A 77 -20.80 7.29 3.47
N GLU A 78 -22.03 7.79 3.38
CA GLU A 78 -23.25 6.96 3.41
C GLU A 78 -23.27 5.95 2.26
N LYS A 79 -22.93 6.37 1.05
CA LYS A 79 -22.87 5.48 -0.11
C LYS A 79 -21.85 4.37 0.06
N LEU A 80 -20.67 4.68 0.58
CA LEU A 80 -19.62 3.69 0.88
C LEU A 80 -20.03 2.70 1.97
N ILE A 81 -20.70 3.14 3.04
CA ILE A 81 -21.23 2.24 4.09
C ILE A 81 -22.26 1.28 3.49
N ASN A 82 -23.08 1.77 2.56
CA ASN A 82 -24.07 0.94 1.86
C ASN A 82 -23.45 0.04 0.78
N GLY A 83 -22.12 -0.01 0.66
CA GLY A 83 -21.42 -0.92 -0.23
C GLY A 83 -21.28 -0.46 -1.67
N ILE A 84 -21.58 0.81 -1.96
CA ILE A 84 -21.37 1.38 -3.29
C ILE A 84 -19.88 1.65 -3.47
N ASP A 85 -19.29 1.09 -4.53
CA ASP A 85 -17.89 1.36 -4.87
C ASP A 85 -17.70 2.82 -5.26
N VAL A 86 -16.56 3.39 -4.89
CA VAL A 86 -16.17 4.78 -5.15
C VAL A 86 -16.30 5.18 -6.62
N LYS A 87 -16.10 4.22 -7.52
CA LYS A 87 -16.19 4.42 -8.98
C LYS A 87 -17.61 4.69 -9.46
N PHE A 88 -18.63 4.24 -8.71
CA PHE A 88 -20.04 4.39 -9.03
C PHE A 88 -20.74 5.49 -8.23
N ILE A 89 -19.99 6.32 -7.51
CA ILE A 89 -20.52 7.47 -6.79
C ILE A 89 -20.51 8.69 -7.72
N ASP A 90 -21.68 9.13 -8.16
CA ASP A 90 -21.82 10.21 -9.16
C ASP A 90 -21.31 11.56 -8.67
N GLU A 91 -21.37 11.83 -7.38
CA GLU A 91 -20.90 13.07 -6.76
C GLU A 91 -19.37 13.24 -6.83
N ILE A 92 -18.64 12.16 -7.08
CA ILE A 92 -17.19 12.21 -7.23
C ILE A 92 -16.86 12.50 -8.71
N PRO A 93 -16.13 13.60 -9.02
CA PRO A 93 -15.73 13.92 -10.38
C PRO A 93 -14.85 12.81 -11.00
N ASP A 94 -15.06 12.53 -12.29
CA ASP A 94 -14.34 11.46 -13.00
C ASP A 94 -12.81 11.66 -13.01
N GLU A 95 -12.34 12.90 -13.02
CA GLU A 95 -10.91 13.21 -12.91
C GLU A 95 -10.30 12.68 -11.62
N ILE A 96 -11.11 12.68 -10.52
CA ILE A 96 -10.67 12.13 -9.22
C ILE A 96 -10.81 10.61 -9.22
N LYS A 97 -11.91 10.08 -9.75
CA LYS A 97 -12.12 8.62 -9.84
C LYS A 97 -10.94 7.91 -10.50
N SER A 98 -10.33 8.55 -11.50
CA SER A 98 -9.20 7.98 -12.24
C SER A 98 -7.96 7.72 -11.38
N ILE A 99 -7.78 8.44 -10.27
CA ILE A 99 -6.65 8.30 -9.33
C ILE A 99 -7.04 7.54 -8.05
N LEU A 100 -8.33 7.25 -7.85
CA LEU A 100 -8.81 6.50 -6.70
C LEU A 100 -8.63 5.00 -6.94
N VAL A 101 -7.44 4.51 -6.63
CA VAL A 101 -7.05 3.10 -6.77
C VAL A 101 -6.59 2.57 -5.42
N VAL A 102 -7.09 1.39 -5.03
CA VAL A 102 -6.70 0.71 -3.79
C VAL A 102 -5.70 -0.43 -4.07
N ALA A 103 -5.04 -0.90 -3.01
CA ALA A 103 -3.92 -1.83 -3.11
C ALA A 103 -4.23 -3.11 -3.91
N ASN A 104 -5.42 -3.68 -3.76
CA ASN A 104 -5.83 -4.92 -4.43
C ASN A 104 -6.28 -4.73 -5.90
N GLU A 105 -6.39 -3.50 -6.37
CA GLU A 105 -6.68 -3.18 -7.78
C GLU A 105 -5.41 -3.01 -8.61
N LEU A 106 -4.25 -2.90 -7.95
CA LEU A 106 -2.96 -2.78 -8.62
C LEU A 106 -2.47 -4.15 -9.09
N SER A 107 -1.87 -4.18 -10.28
CA SER A 107 -1.24 -5.39 -10.79
C SER A 107 0.07 -5.71 -10.04
N ILE A 108 0.54 -6.95 -10.16
CA ILE A 108 1.83 -7.40 -9.64
C ILE A 108 2.96 -6.49 -10.14
N GLU A 109 2.93 -6.16 -11.44
CA GLU A 109 3.94 -5.30 -12.08
C GLU A 109 3.93 -3.89 -11.51
N GLN A 110 2.76 -3.31 -11.27
CA GLN A 110 2.63 -1.96 -10.69
C GLN A 110 3.22 -1.91 -9.29
N HIS A 111 2.91 -2.91 -8.45
CA HIS A 111 3.50 -3.03 -7.12
C HIS A 111 5.02 -3.14 -7.16
N ILE A 112 5.54 -4.04 -8.01
CA ILE A 112 6.99 -4.32 -8.09
C ILE A 112 7.74 -3.17 -8.76
N ASN A 113 7.20 -2.55 -9.81
CA ASN A 113 7.82 -1.40 -10.46
C ASN A 113 7.96 -0.22 -9.49
N THR A 114 6.93 0.03 -8.66
CA THR A 114 7.01 1.05 -7.61
C THR A 114 8.14 0.72 -6.63
N GLN A 115 8.20 -0.51 -6.11
CA GLN A 115 9.24 -0.92 -5.17
C GLN A 115 10.63 -0.83 -5.79
N SER A 116 10.82 -1.31 -7.01
CA SER A 116 12.08 -1.28 -7.75
C SER A 116 12.57 0.15 -8.00
N LEU A 117 11.66 1.07 -8.34
CA LEU A 117 12.01 2.47 -8.52
C LEU A 117 12.64 3.05 -7.25
N PHE A 118 11.99 2.85 -6.09
CA PHE A 118 12.54 3.30 -4.80
C PHE A 118 13.81 2.54 -4.41
N GLN A 119 13.91 1.24 -4.74
CA GLN A 119 15.07 0.41 -4.40
C GLN A 119 16.36 0.92 -5.07
N SER A 120 16.26 1.60 -6.21
CA SER A 120 17.43 2.20 -6.86
C SER A 120 18.10 3.30 -6.06
N PHE A 121 17.38 3.90 -5.08
CA PHE A 121 17.88 4.95 -4.20
C PHE A 121 18.08 4.50 -2.74
N ILE A 122 17.60 3.32 -2.38
CA ILE A 122 17.59 2.81 -1.00
C ILE A 122 18.59 1.66 -0.86
N ASP A 123 19.55 1.81 0.05
CA ASP A 123 20.59 0.79 0.31
C ASP A 123 20.03 -0.45 1.02
N GLY A 124 19.09 -0.23 1.92
CA GLY A 124 18.49 -1.27 2.76
C GLY A 124 17.24 -1.88 2.18
N GLY A 125 16.54 -2.67 2.98
CA GLY A 125 15.27 -3.26 2.60
C GLY A 125 14.14 -2.23 2.51
N ILE A 126 13.16 -2.55 1.67
CA ILE A 126 11.91 -1.82 1.53
C ILE A 126 10.78 -2.74 1.97
N SER A 127 10.00 -2.28 2.97
CA SER A 127 8.76 -2.94 3.36
C SER A 127 7.64 -2.46 2.43
N LYS A 128 7.27 -3.34 1.51
CA LYS A 128 6.13 -3.12 0.62
C LYS A 128 5.43 -4.44 0.35
N THR A 129 4.11 -4.44 0.50
CA THR A 129 3.29 -5.61 0.25
C THR A 129 2.76 -5.60 -1.18
N ILE A 130 2.89 -6.73 -1.85
CA ILE A 130 2.19 -7.01 -3.11
C ILE A 130 0.88 -7.67 -2.73
N ASN A 131 -0.21 -6.91 -2.88
CA ASN A 131 -1.55 -7.39 -2.55
C ASN A 131 -2.11 -8.14 -3.75
N LEU A 132 -2.37 -9.43 -3.55
CA LEU A 132 -2.91 -10.32 -4.56
C LEU A 132 -4.40 -10.59 -4.31
N HIS A 133 -5.16 -10.66 -5.39
CA HIS A 133 -6.55 -11.06 -5.32
C HIS A 133 -6.67 -12.51 -4.77
N ASN A 134 -7.84 -12.86 -4.22
CA ASN A 134 -8.10 -14.20 -3.67
C ASN A 134 -8.02 -15.33 -4.72
N SER A 135 -8.20 -15.00 -6.00
CA SER A 135 -8.07 -15.94 -7.13
C SER A 135 -6.62 -16.16 -7.59
N ALA A 136 -5.64 -15.43 -7.00
CA ALA A 136 -4.24 -15.57 -7.39
C ALA A 136 -3.73 -17.00 -7.21
N THR A 137 -3.02 -17.49 -8.19
CA THR A 137 -2.48 -18.83 -8.29
C THR A 137 -1.07 -18.94 -7.71
N LYS A 138 -0.52 -20.15 -7.65
CA LYS A 138 0.90 -20.37 -7.28
C LYS A 138 1.82 -19.79 -8.35
N GLU A 139 1.39 -19.83 -9.61
CA GLU A 139 2.12 -19.29 -10.76
C GLU A 139 2.24 -17.77 -10.66
N ASP A 140 1.17 -17.06 -10.24
CA ASP A 140 1.20 -15.62 -9.99
C ASP A 140 2.19 -15.25 -8.87
N ILE A 141 2.23 -16.06 -7.80
CA ILE A 141 3.19 -15.87 -6.70
C ILE A 141 4.62 -16.09 -7.20
N ALA A 142 4.87 -17.16 -7.96
CA ALA A 142 6.18 -17.45 -8.54
C ALA A 142 6.62 -16.33 -9.49
N TYR A 143 5.71 -15.84 -10.33
CA TYR A 143 5.94 -14.72 -11.23
C TYR A 143 6.34 -13.45 -10.46
N ALA A 144 5.61 -13.11 -9.41
CA ALA A 144 5.92 -11.94 -8.57
C ALA A 144 7.34 -12.02 -7.97
N ILE A 145 7.74 -13.20 -7.47
CA ILE A 145 9.07 -13.41 -6.89
C ILE A 145 10.17 -13.25 -7.94
N LEU A 146 9.98 -13.86 -9.12
CA LEU A 146 10.95 -13.79 -10.22
C LEU A 146 11.08 -12.37 -10.76
N LEU A 147 9.96 -11.67 -10.95
CA LEU A 147 9.94 -10.29 -11.41
C LEU A 147 10.62 -9.35 -10.41
N ALA A 148 10.36 -9.50 -9.12
CA ALA A 148 11.01 -8.70 -8.07
C ALA A 148 12.54 -8.89 -8.08
N LYS A 149 13.00 -10.13 -8.25
CA LYS A 149 14.43 -10.46 -8.41
C LYS A 149 15.01 -9.81 -9.67
N GLU A 150 14.34 -9.92 -10.81
CA GLU A 150 14.77 -9.33 -12.09
C GLU A 150 14.87 -7.79 -11.97
N LYS A 151 13.92 -7.17 -11.29
CA LYS A 151 13.88 -5.72 -11.07
C LYS A 151 14.83 -5.22 -9.97
N GLY A 152 15.62 -6.10 -9.34
CA GLY A 152 16.63 -5.73 -8.35
C GLY A 152 16.07 -5.39 -6.96
N CYS A 153 14.86 -5.82 -6.63
CA CYS A 153 14.33 -5.67 -5.28
C CYS A 153 15.12 -6.56 -4.30
N VAL A 154 15.50 -5.99 -3.14
CA VAL A 154 16.26 -6.70 -2.09
C VAL A 154 15.39 -7.68 -1.31
N GLY A 155 14.09 -7.39 -1.19
CA GLY A 155 13.11 -8.24 -0.53
C GLY A 155 11.74 -8.13 -1.16
N ILE A 156 10.84 -9.04 -0.79
CA ILE A 156 9.47 -9.08 -1.27
C ILE A 156 8.54 -9.55 -0.16
N SER A 157 7.39 -8.92 -0.03
CA SER A 157 6.27 -9.37 0.80
C SER A 157 5.05 -9.58 -0.07
N LEU A 158 4.37 -10.71 0.11
CA LEU A 158 3.18 -11.08 -0.65
C LEU A 158 2.03 -11.32 0.32
N TYR A 159 0.88 -10.79 -0.01
CA TYR A 159 -0.36 -11.06 0.71
C TYR A 159 -1.47 -11.39 -0.27
N ARG A 160 -2.02 -12.61 -0.18
CA ARG A 160 -3.21 -13.00 -0.94
C ARG A 160 -4.44 -12.79 -0.10
N ASN A 161 -5.42 -12.06 -0.61
CA ASN A 161 -6.68 -11.80 0.09
C ASN A 161 -7.37 -13.13 0.47
N GLY A 162 -7.87 -13.21 1.70
CA GLY A 162 -8.52 -14.40 2.24
C GLY A 162 -7.57 -15.53 2.66
N SER A 163 -6.23 -15.31 2.69
CA SER A 163 -5.28 -16.33 3.16
C SER A 163 -5.24 -16.51 4.68
N LEU A 164 -5.76 -15.54 5.43
CA LEU A 164 -5.86 -15.59 6.89
C LEU A 164 -7.33 -15.59 7.32
N THR A 165 -7.65 -16.41 8.33
CA THR A 165 -9.01 -16.53 8.92
C THR A 165 -9.43 -15.27 9.67
N ALA A 166 -8.45 -14.55 10.27
CA ALA A 166 -8.68 -13.26 10.92
C ALA A 166 -7.82 -12.20 10.24
N GLN A 167 -8.46 -11.32 9.48
CA GLN A 167 -7.77 -10.20 8.83
C GLN A 167 -7.71 -9.02 9.81
N PRO A 168 -6.53 -8.41 10.03
CA PRO A 168 -6.38 -7.29 10.97
C PRO A 168 -7.15 -6.04 10.53
N THR A 169 -7.42 -5.89 9.24
CA THR A 169 -8.22 -4.79 8.69
C THR A 169 -9.14 -5.36 7.60
N GLN A 170 -10.43 -5.15 7.74
CA GLN A 170 -11.42 -5.56 6.74
C GLN A 170 -11.84 -4.33 5.91
N MET A 171 -12.04 -4.53 4.61
CA MET A 171 -12.78 -3.57 3.81
C MET A 171 -14.23 -3.55 4.28
N ALA A 172 -14.88 -2.39 4.22
CA ALA A 172 -16.25 -2.25 4.69
C ALA A 172 -17.25 -3.17 3.96
N ASN A 173 -16.87 -3.68 2.79
CA ASN A 173 -17.72 -4.47 1.88
C ASN A 173 -17.37 -5.99 1.85
N GLN A 174 -16.64 -6.49 2.84
CA GLN A 174 -16.35 -7.93 3.00
C GLN A 174 -16.91 -8.49 4.29
#